data_389a6150d461d52a43909c2b858321d7
#
_entry.id   389a6150d461d52a43909c2b858321d7
#
_cell.length_a   1.000
_cell.length_b   1.000
_cell.length_c   1.000
_cell.angle_alpha   90.00
_cell.angle_beta   90.00
_cell.angle_gamma   90.00
#
_symmetry.space_group_name_H-M   'P 1'
#
loop_
_entity.id
_entity.type
_entity.pdbx_description
1 polymer ?
#
loop_
_entity_poly.entity_id
_entity_poly.type
_entity_poly.pdbx_seq_one_letter_code
_entity_poly.pdbx_strand_id
1 'polypeptide(L)'
;MSYNEIFVAREPERQEIDAGKGNLVLEFGTPWCGHCRAAQPLIREVLQQADTDHIRVEDGRGRRLGRSFRVKLWPTLIFLRDGEEMARVVRPTDIAVIREALARLERNN
;
A
#
# COMPACT_ATOMS: atom_id res chain seq x y z
N MET A 1 9.72 -9.03 8.20
CA MET A 1 8.34 -8.86 8.48
C MET A 1 7.93 -7.48 8.24
N SER A 2 7.05 -7.35 7.33
CA SER A 2 6.81 -6.05 6.76
C SER A 2 5.42 -5.50 6.97
N TYR A 3 4.50 -6.30 7.49
CA TYR A 3 3.17 -5.76 7.74
C TYR A 3 3.22 -4.73 8.85
N ASN A 4 2.66 -3.55 8.56
CA ASN A 4 2.64 -2.44 9.50
C ASN A 4 1.19 -2.08 9.76
N GLU A 5 0.71 -2.27 10.97
CA GLU A 5 -0.71 -2.05 11.23
C GLU A 5 -1.04 -0.60 11.59
N ILE A 6 -0.03 0.24 11.77
CA ILE A 6 -0.24 1.62 12.23
C ILE A 6 -0.06 2.60 11.06
N PHE A 7 -0.99 3.54 10.96
CA PHE A 7 -0.84 4.62 9.98
C PHE A 7 0.34 5.50 10.38
N VAL A 8 1.10 5.96 9.38
CA VAL A 8 2.22 6.88 9.67
C VAL A 8 1.68 8.17 10.25
N ALA A 9 2.45 8.76 11.16
CA ALA A 9 2.03 9.99 11.83
C ALA A 9 2.03 11.18 10.88
N ARG A 10 2.95 11.20 9.92
CA ARG A 10 3.07 12.30 8.96
C ARG A 10 3.04 11.73 7.55
N GLU A 11 2.18 12.31 6.74
CA GLU A 11 2.05 11.90 5.35
C GLU A 11 3.34 12.21 4.60
N PRO A 12 3.95 11.24 3.90
CA PRO A 12 5.13 11.53 3.10
C PRO A 12 4.78 12.44 1.93
N GLU A 13 5.78 13.14 1.42
CA GLU A 13 5.63 13.91 0.21
C GLU A 13 5.76 12.95 -0.98
N ARG A 14 5.07 13.27 -2.09
CA ARG A 14 5.18 12.45 -3.28
C ARG A 14 6.63 12.31 -3.73
N GLN A 15 7.42 13.39 -3.62
CA GLN A 15 8.84 13.35 -3.98
C GLN A 15 9.62 12.33 -3.18
N GLU A 16 9.30 12.21 -1.90
CA GLU A 16 9.96 11.22 -1.04
C GLU A 16 9.69 9.81 -1.54
N ILE A 17 8.44 9.57 -1.94
CA ILE A 17 8.06 8.25 -2.46
C ILE A 17 8.78 7.98 -3.77
N ASP A 18 8.77 8.97 -4.68
CA ASP A 18 9.39 8.81 -5.99
C ASP A 18 10.89 8.57 -5.90
N ALA A 19 11.53 9.16 -4.89
CA ALA A 19 12.98 9.02 -4.70
C ALA A 19 13.36 7.76 -3.93
N GLY A 20 12.39 7.02 -3.44
CA GLY A 20 12.65 5.83 -2.62
C GLY A 20 13.33 4.73 -3.40
N LYS A 21 14.02 3.86 -2.68
CA LYS A 21 14.71 2.71 -3.26
C LYS A 21 14.14 1.44 -2.67
N GLY A 22 14.18 0.38 -3.44
CA GLY A 22 13.69 -0.90 -3.01
C GLY A 22 12.20 -1.04 -3.19
N ASN A 23 11.65 -2.10 -2.63
CA ASN A 23 10.24 -2.44 -2.76
C ASN A 23 9.43 -1.87 -1.61
N LEU A 24 8.28 -1.29 -1.94
CA LEU A 24 7.41 -0.68 -0.95
C LEU A 24 5.96 -0.95 -1.31
N VAL A 25 5.16 -1.35 -0.32
CA VAL A 25 3.71 -1.39 -0.47
C VAL A 25 3.16 -0.17 0.26
N LEU A 26 2.52 0.71 -0.50
CA LEU A 26 1.95 1.94 0.02
C LEU A 26 0.44 1.74 0.09
N GLU A 27 -0.12 1.76 1.29
CA GLU A 27 -1.53 1.49 1.51
C GLU A 27 -2.26 2.75 1.93
N PHE A 28 -3.32 3.09 1.19
CA PHE A 28 -4.15 4.26 1.49
C PHE A 28 -5.48 3.84 2.07
N GLY A 29 -5.91 4.52 3.10
CA GLY A 29 -7.19 4.25 3.74
C GLY A 29 -7.40 5.17 4.91
N THR A 30 -8.34 4.79 5.79
CA THR A 30 -8.61 5.53 7.03
C THR A 30 -8.88 4.53 8.14
N PRO A 31 -8.70 4.95 9.41
CA PRO A 31 -8.99 4.04 10.53
C PRO A 31 -10.46 3.66 10.65
N TRP A 32 -11.36 4.49 10.13
CA TRP A 32 -12.80 4.25 10.26
C TRP A 32 -13.42 3.59 9.03
N CYS A 33 -12.64 3.26 8.04
CA CYS A 33 -13.14 2.69 6.79
C CYS A 33 -13.40 1.20 6.94
N GLY A 34 -14.66 0.78 6.74
CA GLY A 34 -15.03 -0.63 6.89
C GLY A 34 -14.33 -1.53 5.88
N HIS A 35 -14.19 -1.09 4.63
CA HIS A 35 -13.49 -1.86 3.61
C HIS A 35 -12.02 -2.03 3.96
N CYS A 36 -11.41 -0.99 4.55
CA CYS A 36 -10.03 -1.06 4.98
C CYS A 36 -9.85 -2.10 6.07
N ARG A 37 -10.75 -2.07 7.05
CA ARG A 37 -10.67 -2.99 8.18
C ARG A 37 -10.91 -4.43 7.74
N ALA A 38 -11.86 -4.61 6.82
CA ALA A 38 -12.15 -5.95 6.30
C ALA A 38 -10.96 -6.53 5.53
N ALA A 39 -10.19 -5.69 4.87
CA ALA A 39 -9.05 -6.14 4.07
C ALA A 39 -7.82 -6.44 4.90
N GLN A 40 -7.73 -5.93 6.13
CA GLN A 40 -6.50 -6.06 6.93
C GLN A 40 -6.04 -7.50 7.15
N PRO A 41 -6.93 -8.44 7.49
CA PRO A 41 -6.45 -9.83 7.66
C PRO A 41 -5.78 -10.38 6.40
N LEU A 42 -6.30 -10.03 5.23
CA LEU A 42 -5.72 -10.50 3.97
C LEU A 42 -4.37 -9.85 3.71
N ILE A 43 -4.29 -8.55 3.93
CA ILE A 43 -3.05 -7.80 3.72
C ILE A 43 -1.99 -8.29 4.68
N ARG A 44 -2.36 -8.48 5.93
CA ARG A 44 -1.44 -8.96 6.95
C ARG A 44 -0.87 -10.32 6.58
N GLU A 45 -1.74 -11.24 6.18
CA GLU A 45 -1.31 -12.59 5.86
C GLU A 45 -0.25 -12.60 4.75
N VAL A 46 -0.41 -11.74 3.76
CA VAL A 46 0.55 -11.68 2.67
C VAL A 46 1.82 -10.95 3.08
N LEU A 47 1.67 -9.79 3.71
CA LEU A 47 2.83 -8.92 3.95
C LEU A 47 3.67 -9.32 5.15
N GLN A 48 3.09 -10.00 6.13
CA GLN A 48 3.88 -10.33 7.32
C GLN A 48 5.04 -11.26 7.03
N GLN A 49 4.98 -11.97 5.92
CA GLN A 49 6.07 -12.87 5.52
C GLN A 49 6.89 -12.30 4.37
N ALA A 50 6.52 -11.13 3.89
CA ALA A 50 7.21 -10.51 2.78
C ALA A 50 8.43 -9.74 3.27
N ASP A 51 9.37 -9.54 2.37
CA ASP A 51 10.57 -8.79 2.65
C ASP A 51 10.46 -7.36 2.11
N THR A 52 9.25 -6.92 1.93
CA THR A 52 8.92 -5.63 1.31
C THR A 52 8.45 -4.68 2.40
N ASP A 53 8.90 -3.45 2.37
CA ASP A 53 8.43 -2.44 3.31
C ASP A 53 6.95 -2.16 3.09
N HIS A 54 6.27 -1.76 4.16
CA HIS A 54 4.84 -1.47 4.12
C HIS A 54 4.58 -0.19 4.89
N ILE A 55 3.93 0.77 4.27
CA ILE A 55 3.56 2.04 4.90
C ILE A 55 2.07 2.24 4.70
N ARG A 56 1.35 2.55 5.78
CA ARG A 56 -0.06 2.88 5.72
C ARG A 56 -0.21 4.39 5.87
N VAL A 57 -0.89 5.01 4.92
CA VAL A 57 -1.05 6.45 4.87
C VAL A 57 -2.53 6.78 4.92
N GLU A 58 -2.92 7.64 5.83
CA GLU A 58 -4.29 8.10 5.90
C GLU A 58 -4.60 8.99 4.71
N ASP A 59 -5.72 8.71 4.04
CA ASP A 59 -6.16 9.49 2.89
C ASP A 59 -7.40 10.31 3.28
N GLY A 60 -7.90 11.12 2.36
CA GLY A 60 -9.10 11.89 2.59
C GLY A 60 -8.89 13.37 2.33
N ARG A 61 -9.83 14.16 2.81
CA ARG A 61 -9.81 15.60 2.60
C ARG A 61 -8.53 16.20 3.20
N GLY A 62 -7.86 17.04 2.43
CA GLY A 62 -6.64 17.69 2.89
C GLY A 62 -5.41 16.83 2.79
N ARG A 63 -5.54 15.61 2.31
CA ARG A 63 -4.42 14.69 2.14
C ARG A 63 -4.03 14.64 0.67
N ARG A 64 -2.77 14.92 0.37
CA ARG A 64 -2.32 15.08 -1.00
C ARG A 64 -1.77 13.82 -1.63
N LEU A 65 -1.17 12.96 -0.84
CA LEU A 65 -0.44 11.83 -1.39
C LEU A 65 -1.35 10.89 -2.18
N GLY A 66 -2.49 10.52 -1.60
CA GLY A 66 -3.44 9.65 -2.29
C GLY A 66 -3.92 10.27 -3.59
N ARG A 67 -4.17 11.58 -3.57
CA ARG A 67 -4.59 12.29 -4.77
C ARG A 67 -3.52 12.23 -5.84
N SER A 68 -2.25 12.33 -5.45
CA SER A 68 -1.15 12.30 -6.39
C SER A 68 -1.04 10.94 -7.09
N PHE A 69 -1.58 9.88 -6.48
CA PHE A 69 -1.64 8.55 -7.08
C PHE A 69 -3.03 8.25 -7.66
N ARG A 70 -3.93 9.23 -7.66
CA ARG A 70 -5.30 9.08 -8.16
C ARG A 70 -6.08 8.01 -7.43
N VAL A 71 -5.87 7.92 -6.13
CA VAL A 71 -6.62 7.00 -5.28
C VAL A 71 -8.06 7.48 -5.20
N LYS A 72 -9.01 6.59 -5.46
CA LYS A 72 -10.44 6.92 -5.44
C LYS A 72 -11.19 6.13 -4.37
N LEU A 73 -10.77 4.92 -4.12
CA LEU A 73 -11.45 4.01 -3.18
C LEU A 73 -10.45 3.49 -2.17
N TRP A 74 -10.95 3.08 -1.01
CA TRP A 74 -10.10 2.57 0.07
C TRP A 74 -10.48 1.15 0.42
N PRO A 75 -9.51 0.31 0.78
CA PRO A 75 -8.10 0.62 0.70
C PRO A 75 -7.59 0.47 -0.72
N THR A 76 -6.55 1.22 -1.05
CA THR A 76 -5.79 1.03 -2.28
C THR A 76 -4.36 0.73 -1.88
N LEU A 77 -3.83 -0.38 -2.40
CA LEU A 77 -2.44 -0.75 -2.19
C LEU A 77 -1.68 -0.51 -3.47
N ILE A 78 -0.60 0.25 -3.38
CA ILE A 78 0.25 0.51 -4.53
C ILE A 78 1.60 -0.13 -4.28
N PHE A 79 2.01 -0.98 -5.20
CA PHE A 79 3.23 -1.76 -5.10
C PHE A 79 4.31 -1.07 -5.92
N LEU A 80 5.32 -0.54 -5.22
CA LEU A 80 6.34 0.32 -5.83
C LEU A 80 7.71 -0.33 -5.78
N ARG A 81 8.46 -0.17 -6.86
CA ARG A 81 9.86 -0.55 -6.90
C ARG A 81 10.67 0.68 -7.30
N ASP A 82 11.58 1.10 -6.43
CA ASP A 82 12.40 2.29 -6.65
C ASP A 82 11.52 3.48 -7.03
N GLY A 83 10.39 3.61 -6.35
CA GLY A 83 9.46 4.73 -6.57
C GLY A 83 8.51 4.54 -7.74
N GLU A 84 8.63 3.47 -8.50
CA GLU A 84 7.80 3.26 -9.69
C GLU A 84 6.67 2.27 -9.38
N GLU A 85 5.46 2.62 -9.79
CA GLU A 85 4.29 1.77 -9.55
C GLU A 85 4.35 0.54 -10.46
N MET A 86 4.41 -0.64 -9.85
CA MET A 86 4.48 -1.91 -10.56
C MET A 86 3.13 -2.60 -10.58
N ALA A 87 2.30 -2.37 -9.58
CA ALA A 87 0.98 -2.98 -9.50
C ALA A 87 0.13 -2.18 -8.52
N ARG A 88 -1.19 -2.40 -8.59
CA ARG A 88 -2.13 -1.70 -7.73
C ARG A 88 -3.30 -2.64 -7.44
N VAL A 89 -3.75 -2.66 -6.19
CA VAL A 89 -4.89 -3.47 -5.79
C VAL A 89 -5.86 -2.57 -5.06
N VAL A 90 -7.13 -2.58 -5.47
CA VAL A 90 -8.16 -1.74 -4.89
C VAL A 90 -9.23 -2.62 -4.25
N ARG A 91 -9.49 -2.41 -2.96
CA ARG A 91 -10.51 -3.12 -2.19
C ARG A 91 -10.45 -4.64 -2.37
N PRO A 92 -9.32 -5.25 -2.05
CA PRO A 92 -9.21 -6.71 -2.24
C PRO A 92 -10.15 -7.46 -1.33
N THR A 93 -10.78 -8.49 -1.88
CA THR A 93 -11.60 -9.43 -1.10
C THR A 93 -11.04 -10.84 -1.18
N ASP A 94 -9.93 -10.99 -1.88
CA ASP A 94 -9.31 -12.28 -2.13
C ASP A 94 -7.82 -12.14 -1.94
N ILE A 95 -7.25 -13.00 -1.13
CA ILE A 95 -5.83 -12.97 -0.83
C ILE A 95 -4.97 -13.18 -2.08
N ALA A 96 -5.49 -13.89 -3.07
CA ALA A 96 -4.75 -14.20 -4.30
C ALA A 96 -4.36 -12.95 -5.07
N VAL A 97 -5.23 -11.92 -5.10
CA VAL A 97 -4.91 -10.70 -5.85
C VAL A 97 -3.78 -9.94 -5.20
N ILE A 98 -3.70 -9.99 -3.86
CA ILE A 98 -2.61 -9.31 -3.14
C ILE A 98 -1.31 -10.09 -3.37
N ARG A 99 -1.37 -11.41 -3.31
CA ARG A 99 -0.20 -12.25 -3.56
C ARG A 99 0.35 -12.04 -4.96
N GLU A 100 -0.54 -11.94 -5.92
CA GLU A 100 -0.12 -11.75 -7.30
C GLU A 100 0.56 -10.39 -7.48
N ALA A 101 0.02 -9.35 -6.88
CA ALA A 101 0.63 -8.02 -6.95
C ALA A 101 2.01 -8.02 -6.30
N LEU A 102 2.13 -8.67 -5.15
CA LEU A 102 3.41 -8.77 -4.47
C LEU A 102 4.42 -9.55 -5.32
N ALA A 103 3.97 -10.63 -5.95
CA ALA A 103 4.85 -11.41 -6.81
C ALA A 103 5.34 -10.59 -7.99
N ARG A 104 4.50 -9.75 -8.56
CA ARG A 104 4.89 -8.84 -9.62
C ARG A 104 5.95 -7.88 -9.15
N LEU A 105 5.80 -7.37 -7.94
CA LEU A 105 6.75 -6.44 -7.36
C LEU A 105 8.12 -7.11 -7.14
N GLU A 106 8.11 -8.34 -6.67
CA GLU A 106 9.33 -9.06 -6.31
C GLU A 106 10.01 -9.71 -7.50
N ARG A 107 9.30 -9.82 -8.59
CA ARG A 107 9.84 -10.44 -9.77
C ARG A 107 10.96 -9.58 -10.32
N ASN A 108 12.11 -10.06 -10.47
CA ASN A 108 13.11 -9.28 -10.76
C ASN A 108 13.42 -8.83 -11.78
N ASN A 109 13.62 -8.66 -11.69
CA ASN A 109 14.04 -8.07 -12.40
C ASN A 109 15.10 -8.23 -12.88
#